data_2738c61cf0b6a5e77b66e38ef79ff478
#
_entry.id   2738c61cf0b6a5e77b66e38ef79ff478
#
_cell.length_a   1.000
_cell.length_b   1.000
_cell.length_c   1.000
_cell.angle_alpha   90.00
_cell.angle_beta   90.00
_cell.angle_gamma   90.00
#
_symmetry.space_group_name_H-M   'P 1'
#
loop_
_entity.id
_entity.type
_entity.pdbx_description
1 polymer ?
#
loop_
_entity_poly.entity_id
_entity_poly.type
_entity_poly.pdbx_seq_one_letter_code
_entity_poly.pdbx_strand_id
1 'polypeptide(L)'
;VERDGGRPVVNIFRGTPYPFPLTIRMMENHPLGSQFFMPLDPFDYLVAVSEAKPTVMPEDVLVFSCSHKQGVNFKPGVWHHPLLVLAEQQDFLVIDRAGEGVNLVEQDLASPIMVDLDENNPQGRLEPRPRQ
;
A
#
# COMPACT_ATOMS: atom_id res chain seq x y z
N VAL A 1 4.85 -7.19 -15.79
CA VAL A 1 5.95 -7.68 -14.94
C VAL A 1 7.23 -7.92 -15.73
N GLU A 2 7.09 -8.25 -17.02
CA GLU A 2 8.23 -8.57 -17.86
C GLU A 2 8.79 -7.38 -18.63
N ARG A 3 8.32 -6.19 -18.31
CA ARG A 3 8.79 -4.96 -18.95
C ARG A 3 10.28 -4.74 -18.61
N ASP A 4 11.04 -4.30 -19.61
CA ASP A 4 12.45 -3.94 -19.46
C ASP A 4 13.33 -5.08 -18.91
N GLY A 5 13.06 -6.30 -19.34
CA GLY A 5 13.82 -7.48 -18.91
C GLY A 5 13.45 -8.01 -17.54
N GLY A 6 12.32 -7.57 -17.02
CA GLY A 6 11.84 -8.08 -15.74
C GLY A 6 11.26 -9.48 -15.87
N ARG A 7 11.10 -10.14 -14.72
CA ARG A 7 10.45 -11.44 -14.61
C ARG A 7 9.55 -11.46 -13.38
N PRO A 8 8.48 -12.24 -13.39
CA PRO A 8 7.64 -12.38 -12.21
C PRO A 8 8.37 -13.15 -11.11
N VAL A 9 8.14 -12.77 -9.88
CA VAL A 9 8.62 -13.47 -8.69
C VAL A 9 7.48 -13.57 -7.69
N VAL A 10 7.42 -14.70 -7.00
CA VAL A 10 6.38 -14.97 -6.01
C VAL A 10 7.04 -15.08 -4.65
N ASN A 11 6.50 -14.33 -3.69
CA ASN A 11 7.02 -14.27 -2.32
C ASN A 11 5.87 -14.33 -1.32
N ILE A 12 6.23 -14.51 -0.07
CA ILE A 12 5.32 -14.32 1.07
C ILE A 12 5.78 -13.09 1.82
N PHE A 13 4.87 -12.15 2.04
CA PHE A 13 5.08 -10.99 2.90
C PHE A 13 4.39 -11.23 4.23
N ARG A 14 5.13 -11.13 5.32
CA ARG A 14 4.57 -11.20 6.67
C ARG A 14 4.50 -9.81 7.26
N GLY A 15 3.28 -9.34 7.49
CA GLY A 15 3.03 -8.05 8.09
C GLY A 15 2.72 -8.15 9.57
N THR A 16 3.09 -7.10 10.29
CA THR A 16 2.78 -6.92 11.71
C THR A 16 2.03 -5.60 11.87
N PRO A 17 1.25 -5.42 12.95
CA PRO A 17 0.37 -4.26 13.05
C PRO A 17 1.13 -2.96 13.25
N TYR A 18 0.56 -1.90 12.68
CA TYR A 18 0.95 -0.54 12.98
C TYR A 18 0.09 -0.01 14.14
N PRO A 19 0.66 0.83 15.02
CA PRO A 19 -0.16 1.51 16.02
C PRO A 19 -1.08 2.53 15.37
N PHE A 20 -2.31 2.63 15.85
CA PHE A 20 -3.27 3.64 15.42
C PHE A 20 -3.57 4.62 16.56
N PRO A 21 -3.81 5.92 16.29
CA PRO A 21 -3.76 6.53 14.95
C PRO A 21 -2.37 6.46 14.32
N LEU A 22 -2.33 6.22 13.01
CA LEU A 22 -1.10 6.08 12.26
C LEU A 22 -0.75 7.39 11.56
N THR A 23 0.50 7.79 11.64
CA THR A 23 1.01 8.93 10.87
C THR A 23 1.77 8.43 9.65
N ILE A 24 1.26 8.75 8.46
CA ILE A 24 1.93 8.43 7.21
C ILE A 24 2.84 9.59 6.81
N ARG A 25 4.12 9.30 6.62
CA ARG A 25 5.14 10.31 6.32
C ARG A 25 5.75 10.16 4.94
N MET A 26 5.62 8.99 4.35
CA MET A 26 6.21 8.69 3.04
C MET A 26 5.33 7.75 2.26
N MET A 27 5.49 7.79 0.93
CA MET A 27 4.86 6.87 0.01
C MET A 27 5.92 6.35 -0.95
N GLU A 28 5.65 5.19 -1.54
CA GLU A 28 6.56 4.60 -2.51
C GLU A 28 5.80 4.14 -3.75
N ASN A 29 6.52 3.99 -4.87
CA ASN A 29 5.98 3.36 -6.06
C ASN A 29 7.04 2.50 -6.74
N HIS A 30 6.57 1.61 -7.60
CA HIS A 30 7.40 0.72 -8.40
C HIS A 30 7.14 1.03 -9.88
N PRO A 31 8.03 1.80 -10.54
CA PRO A 31 7.74 2.27 -11.90
C PRO A 31 7.84 1.19 -12.97
N LEU A 32 8.53 0.08 -12.73
CA LEU A 32 8.81 -0.91 -13.76
C LEU A 32 7.90 -2.13 -13.73
N GLY A 33 7.05 -2.29 -12.72
CA GLY A 33 6.15 -3.43 -12.65
C GLY A 33 5.04 -3.24 -11.64
N SER A 34 3.98 -4.00 -11.80
CA SER A 34 2.91 -4.06 -10.80
C SER A 34 3.33 -4.93 -9.62
N GLN A 35 2.65 -4.75 -8.50
CA GLN A 35 2.88 -5.52 -7.30
C GLN A 35 1.52 -5.96 -6.75
N PHE A 36 1.32 -7.27 -6.68
CA PHE A 36 0.06 -7.86 -6.26
C PHE A 36 0.20 -8.51 -4.89
N PHE A 37 -0.78 -8.26 -4.02
CA PHE A 37 -0.87 -8.86 -2.69
C PHE A 37 -2.21 -9.58 -2.53
N MET A 38 -2.18 -10.82 -2.06
CA MET A 38 -3.39 -11.57 -1.72
C MET A 38 -3.28 -12.08 -0.29
N PRO A 39 -4.25 -11.73 0.61
CA PRO A 39 -4.21 -12.21 1.98
C PRO A 39 -4.27 -13.74 2.05
N LEU A 40 -3.48 -14.32 2.94
CA LEU A 40 -3.49 -15.75 3.25
C LEU A 40 -4.18 -16.03 4.59
N ASP A 41 -4.42 -15.00 5.39
CA ASP A 41 -5.09 -15.11 6.68
C ASP A 41 -6.42 -14.35 6.67
N PRO A 42 -7.40 -14.75 7.50
CA PRO A 42 -8.76 -14.21 7.41
C PRO A 42 -8.93 -12.89 8.15
N PHE A 43 -8.08 -11.91 7.87
CA PHE A 43 -8.14 -10.60 8.50
C PHE A 43 -8.24 -9.49 7.46
N ASP A 44 -9.02 -8.48 7.78
CA ASP A 44 -9.09 -7.27 6.98
C ASP A 44 -7.83 -6.43 7.19
N TYR A 45 -7.50 -5.62 6.21
CA TYR A 45 -6.30 -4.78 6.24
C TYR A 45 -6.58 -3.46 5.54
N LEU A 46 -5.68 -2.49 5.69
CA LEU A 46 -5.85 -1.18 5.05
C LEU A 46 -4.77 -0.98 3.99
N VAL A 47 -5.13 -0.19 2.98
CA VAL A 47 -4.17 0.29 1.98
C VAL A 47 -4.28 1.80 1.87
N ALA A 48 -3.13 2.47 1.74
CA ALA A 48 -3.06 3.90 1.47
C ALA A 48 -2.43 4.08 0.09
N VAL A 49 -3.14 4.74 -0.81
CA VAL A 49 -2.78 4.80 -2.23
C VAL A 49 -3.01 6.18 -2.82
N SER A 50 -2.31 6.46 -3.89
CA SER A 50 -2.56 7.59 -4.76
C SER A 50 -2.33 7.17 -6.21
N GLU A 51 -2.98 7.84 -7.13
CA GLU A 51 -2.77 7.63 -8.56
C GLU A 51 -1.29 7.81 -8.94
N ALA A 52 -0.90 7.17 -10.03
CA ALA A 52 0.43 7.37 -10.61
C ALA A 52 0.57 8.81 -11.08
N LYS A 53 1.58 9.51 -10.55
CA LYS A 53 1.87 10.91 -10.88
C LYS A 53 3.32 11.20 -10.47
N PRO A 54 3.94 12.26 -11.00
CA PRO A 54 5.36 12.54 -10.71
C PRO A 54 5.68 12.75 -9.25
N THR A 55 4.78 13.42 -8.51
CA THR A 55 4.94 13.66 -7.07
C THR A 55 3.59 13.42 -6.39
N VAL A 56 3.63 12.87 -5.18
CA VAL A 56 2.43 12.64 -4.39
C VAL A 56 2.31 13.71 -3.31
N MET A 57 1.11 14.29 -3.19
CA MET A 57 0.80 15.29 -2.17
C MET A 57 -0.09 14.65 -1.10
N PRO A 58 -0.09 15.18 0.13
CA PRO A 58 -0.94 14.63 1.18
C PRO A 58 -2.41 14.48 0.79
N GLU A 59 -2.95 15.46 0.08
CA GLU A 59 -4.35 15.46 -0.36
C GLU A 59 -4.67 14.40 -1.43
N ASP A 60 -3.64 13.81 -2.05
CA ASP A 60 -3.84 12.76 -3.06
C ASP A 60 -4.08 11.39 -2.45
N VAL A 61 -3.72 11.21 -1.19
CA VAL A 61 -3.72 9.90 -0.55
C VAL A 61 -5.13 9.49 -0.13
N LEU A 62 -5.55 8.32 -0.58
CA LEU A 62 -6.81 7.69 -0.20
C LEU A 62 -6.50 6.44 0.60
N VAL A 63 -7.32 6.16 1.61
CA VAL A 63 -7.16 4.99 2.46
C VAL A 63 -8.41 4.13 2.34
N PHE A 64 -8.21 2.84 2.10
CA PHE A 64 -9.30 1.88 1.95
C PHE A 64 -9.13 0.72 2.91
N SER A 65 -10.25 0.22 3.43
CA SER A 65 -10.30 -1.05 4.12
C SER A 65 -10.54 -2.15 3.09
N CYS A 66 -9.74 -3.20 3.16
CA CYS A 66 -9.84 -4.35 2.26
C CYS A 66 -10.23 -5.59 3.06
N SER A 67 -11.14 -6.38 2.51
CA SER A 67 -11.52 -7.66 3.08
C SER A 67 -10.41 -8.69 2.83
N HIS A 68 -10.33 -9.70 3.69
CA HIS A 68 -9.41 -10.82 3.49
C HIS A 68 -9.70 -11.62 2.21
N LYS A 69 -10.84 -11.37 1.56
CA LYS A 69 -11.19 -12.01 0.29
C LYS A 69 -10.78 -11.16 -0.91
N GLN A 70 -10.16 -10.01 -0.67
CA GLN A 70 -9.74 -9.08 -1.71
C GLN A 70 -8.22 -8.98 -1.74
N GLY A 71 -7.63 -9.21 -2.90
CA GLY A 71 -6.26 -8.83 -3.16
C GLY A 71 -6.19 -7.41 -3.66
N VAL A 72 -5.00 -6.85 -3.68
CA VAL A 72 -4.73 -5.54 -4.27
C VAL A 72 -3.59 -5.67 -5.27
N ASN A 73 -3.72 -4.96 -6.37
CA ASN A 73 -2.66 -4.87 -7.36
C ASN A 73 -2.29 -3.40 -7.57
N PHE A 74 -1.11 -3.03 -7.14
CA PHE A 74 -0.61 -1.69 -7.39
C PHE A 74 0.00 -1.65 -8.79
N LYS A 75 -0.64 -0.92 -9.70
CA LYS A 75 -0.13 -0.75 -11.06
C LYS A 75 1.21 -0.01 -11.04
N PRO A 76 2.04 -0.14 -12.08
CA PRO A 76 3.29 0.59 -12.13
C PRO A 76 3.09 2.09 -11.88
N GLY A 77 3.91 2.65 -11.01
CA GLY A 77 3.86 4.09 -10.69
C GLY A 77 2.79 4.51 -9.69
N VAL A 78 1.89 3.62 -9.29
CA VAL A 78 0.89 3.94 -8.26
C VAL A 78 1.59 4.12 -6.92
N TRP A 79 1.40 5.28 -6.30
CA TRP A 79 1.93 5.55 -4.98
C TRP A 79 1.18 4.75 -3.91
N HIS A 80 1.92 4.14 -3.00
CA HIS A 80 1.31 3.39 -1.90
C HIS A 80 2.23 3.38 -0.68
N HIS A 81 1.63 3.19 0.48
CA HIS A 81 2.34 2.88 1.72
C HIS A 81 2.40 1.34 1.83
N PRO A 82 3.43 0.78 2.49
CA PRO A 82 3.39 -0.65 2.82
C PRO A 82 2.06 -1.05 3.46
N LEU A 83 1.59 -2.26 3.21
CA LEU A 83 0.28 -2.69 3.67
C LEU A 83 0.10 -2.47 5.16
N LEU A 84 -1.06 -1.95 5.54
CA LEU A 84 -1.38 -1.61 6.93
C LEU A 84 -2.11 -2.78 7.56
N VAL A 85 -1.35 -3.67 8.17
CA VAL A 85 -1.88 -4.86 8.84
C VAL A 85 -2.51 -4.44 10.17
N LEU A 86 -3.68 -4.99 10.48
CA LEU A 86 -4.43 -4.70 11.71
C LEU A 86 -4.31 -5.84 12.73
N ALA A 87 -4.13 -7.07 12.26
CA ALA A 87 -3.93 -8.24 13.11
C ALA A 87 -2.50 -8.31 13.63
N GLU A 88 -2.24 -9.10 14.66
CA GLU A 88 -0.89 -9.26 15.20
C GLU A 88 0.10 -9.75 14.15
N GLN A 89 -0.37 -10.57 13.22
CA GLN A 89 0.43 -11.06 12.12
C GLN A 89 -0.50 -11.46 10.99
N GLN A 90 -0.14 -11.09 9.78
CA GLN A 90 -0.89 -11.49 8.59
C GLN A 90 0.07 -11.71 7.44
N ASP A 91 -0.07 -12.85 6.78
CA ASP A 91 0.73 -13.21 5.62
C ASP A 91 -0.04 -12.90 4.33
N PHE A 92 0.72 -12.52 3.31
CA PHE A 92 0.20 -12.24 1.96
C PHE A 92 1.06 -12.95 0.94
N LEU A 93 0.38 -13.55 -0.06
CA LEU A 93 1.05 -13.96 -1.27
C LEU A 93 1.34 -12.70 -2.09
N VAL A 94 2.57 -12.55 -2.53
CA VAL A 94 3.00 -11.39 -3.31
C VAL A 94 3.51 -11.85 -4.67
N ILE A 95 2.99 -11.23 -5.72
CA ILE A 95 3.52 -11.40 -7.07
C ILE A 95 4.13 -10.05 -7.46
N ASP A 96 5.41 -10.07 -7.77
CA ASP A 96 6.20 -8.87 -7.96
C ASP A 96 7.11 -9.02 -9.17
N ARG A 97 7.84 -7.96 -9.50
CA ARG A 97 8.83 -7.96 -10.56
C ARG A 97 10.23 -8.05 -9.96
N ALA A 98 11.02 -8.98 -10.49
CA ALA A 98 12.46 -9.01 -10.28
C ALA A 98 13.15 -8.68 -11.60
N GLY A 99 14.35 -8.12 -11.55
CA GLY A 99 15.10 -7.78 -12.76
C GLY A 99 15.87 -6.48 -12.59
N GLU A 100 16.56 -6.10 -13.65
CA GLU A 100 17.36 -4.89 -13.66
C GLU A 100 16.50 -3.64 -13.71
N GLY A 101 17.13 -2.52 -13.38
CA GLY A 101 16.50 -1.21 -13.41
C GLY A 101 16.07 -0.74 -12.02
N VAL A 102 15.81 0.56 -11.92
CA VAL A 102 15.34 1.18 -10.68
C VAL A 102 13.83 0.98 -10.60
N ASN A 103 13.41 0.16 -9.64
CA ASN A 103 12.00 -0.19 -9.45
C ASN A 103 11.45 0.24 -8.09
N LEU A 104 12.10 1.18 -7.45
CA LEU A 104 11.62 1.74 -6.19
C LEU A 104 11.87 3.25 -6.20
N VAL A 105 10.80 4.00 -6.01
CA VAL A 105 10.85 5.44 -5.80
C VAL A 105 10.16 5.72 -4.48
N GLU A 106 10.85 6.41 -3.57
CA GLU A 106 10.29 6.81 -2.30
C GLU A 106 10.20 8.32 -2.25
N GLN A 107 9.13 8.84 -1.65
CA GLN A 107 8.94 10.27 -1.50
C GLN A 107 8.34 10.57 -0.14
N ASP A 108 8.97 11.49 0.59
CA ASP A 108 8.41 12.01 1.81
C ASP A 108 7.25 12.94 1.48
N LEU A 109 6.17 12.86 2.25
CA LEU A 109 5.06 13.78 2.11
C LEU A 109 5.45 15.15 2.65
N ALA A 110 5.03 16.21 1.95
CA ALA A 110 5.31 17.60 2.36
C ALA A 110 4.80 17.89 3.78
N SER A 111 3.68 17.27 4.15
CA SER A 111 3.21 17.22 5.53
C SER A 111 2.65 15.82 5.79
N PRO A 112 2.85 15.27 7.00
CA PRO A 112 2.32 13.94 7.31
C PRO A 112 0.80 13.97 7.41
N ILE A 113 0.19 12.81 7.13
CA ILE A 113 -1.25 12.64 7.30
C ILE A 113 -1.50 11.63 8.41
N MET A 114 -2.62 11.78 9.09
CA MET A 114 -3.03 10.88 10.16
C MET A 114 -4.17 10.00 9.68
N VAL A 115 -4.05 8.71 9.94
CA VAL A 115 -5.09 7.72 9.65
C VAL A 115 -5.56 7.12 10.95
N ASP A 116 -6.86 7.09 11.16
CA ASP A 116 -7.47 6.44 12.31
C ASP A 116 -8.49 5.42 11.85
N LEU A 117 -8.77 4.46 12.72
CA LEU A 117 -9.78 3.45 12.42
C LEU A 117 -11.17 4.05 12.58
N ASP A 118 -12.03 3.84 11.57
CA ASP A 118 -13.40 4.32 11.57
C ASP A 118 -14.35 3.15 11.37
N GLU A 119 -14.95 2.68 12.47
CA GLU A 119 -15.88 1.56 12.46
C GLU A 119 -17.22 1.90 11.80
N ASN A 120 -17.49 3.18 11.57
CA ASN A 120 -18.75 3.66 11.00
C ASN A 120 -18.66 3.90 9.50
N ASN A 121 -17.61 3.44 8.85
CA ASN A 121 -17.45 3.63 7.40
C ASN A 121 -17.84 2.36 6.64
N PRO A 122 -19.12 2.24 6.21
CA PRO A 122 -19.59 1.02 5.56
C PRO A 122 -19.03 0.83 4.15
N GLN A 123 -18.40 1.86 3.57
CA GLN A 123 -17.81 1.78 2.23
C GLN A 123 -16.35 1.36 2.24
N GLY A 124 -15.76 1.20 3.42
CA GLY A 124 -14.39 0.79 3.55
C GLY A 124 -13.35 1.86 3.23
N ARG A 125 -13.78 3.07 2.90
CA ARG A 125 -12.88 4.19 2.65
C ARG A 125 -12.68 5.00 3.92
N LEU A 126 -11.43 5.24 4.27
CA LEU A 126 -11.07 6.08 5.40
C LEU A 126 -10.49 7.39 4.86
N GLU A 127 -10.85 8.49 5.52
CA GLU A 127 -10.35 9.81 5.13
C GLU A 127 -9.07 10.12 5.92
N PRO A 128 -7.93 10.26 5.24
CA PRO A 128 -6.71 10.68 5.91
C PRO A 128 -6.85 12.14 6.38
N ARG A 129 -6.29 12.45 7.54
CA ARG A 129 -6.35 13.78 8.12
C ARG A 129 -4.96 14.37 8.24
N PRO A 130 -4.78 15.67 7.96
CA PRO A 130 -3.51 16.33 8.22
C PRO A 130 -3.16 16.23 9.71
N ARG A 131 -1.89 16.03 9.99
CA ARG A 131 -1.41 16.07 11.37
C ARG A 131 -1.36 17.52 11.85
N GLN A 132 -1.95 17.75 13.00
CA GLN A 132 -1.92 19.08 13.65
C GLN A 132 -0.69 19.23 14.53
#